data_d5598843dbc7191cb8844f5ed7525c0e
#
_entry.id   d5598843dbc7191cb8844f5ed7525c0e
#
_cell.length_a   1.000
_cell.length_b   1.000
_cell.length_c   1.000
_cell.angle_alpha   90.00
_cell.angle_beta   90.00
_cell.angle_gamma   90.00
#
_symmetry.space_group_name_H-M   'P 1'
#
loop_
_entity.id
_entity.type
_entity.pdbx_description
1 polymer ?
#
loop_
_entity_poly.entity_id
_entity_poly.type
_entity_poly.pdbx_seq_one_letter_code
_entity_poly.pdbx_strand_id
1 'polypeptide(L)'
;MYNNISIEIHYYTKMEDKKMKIAIGCDPNATEYKKILTPFVEEMGHEVVDFGSDDPIYANTAIRLATSVAAGECDRGILICGTGIGVSIAANKVPGAYAALVNNVYQAQRAQLSNNANIITLGAQVTGIELAKCLVKEYLSVTFDPESRSMPKVARITEYEKEGK
;
A
#
# COMPACT_ATOMS: atom_id res chain seq x y z
N MET A 1 -16.08 19.42 21.80
CA MET A 1 -15.59 18.09 21.45
C MET A 1 -16.26 17.50 20.20
N TYR A 2 -16.98 18.29 19.38
CA TYR A 2 -17.76 17.82 18.19
C TYR A 2 -17.25 18.35 16.85
N ASN A 3 -16.11 19.05 16.79
CA ASN A 3 -15.61 19.67 15.54
C ASN A 3 -14.72 18.73 14.67
N ASN A 4 -14.45 17.51 15.09
CA ASN A 4 -13.58 16.59 14.32
C ASN A 4 -14.32 15.72 13.29
N ILE A 5 -15.65 15.54 13.44
CA ILE A 5 -16.42 14.64 12.57
C ILE A 5 -16.65 15.25 11.18
N SER A 6 -16.84 16.56 11.10
CA SER A 6 -17.07 17.25 9.81
C SER A 6 -15.82 17.32 8.93
N ILE A 7 -14.63 17.28 9.53
CA ILE A 7 -13.36 17.30 8.79
C ILE A 7 -13.08 15.92 8.19
N GLU A 8 -13.36 14.84 8.90
CA GLU A 8 -13.17 13.48 8.39
C GLU A 8 -14.09 13.15 7.20
N ILE A 9 -15.33 13.63 7.22
CA ILE A 9 -16.29 13.43 6.11
C ILE A 9 -15.80 14.14 4.82
N HIS A 10 -15.11 15.28 4.93
CA HIS A 10 -14.58 16.01 3.77
C HIS A 10 -13.44 15.28 3.06
N TYR A 11 -12.66 14.45 3.77
CA TYR A 11 -11.61 13.62 3.17
C TYR A 11 -12.16 12.43 2.38
N TYR A 12 -13.28 11.86 2.79
CA TYR A 12 -13.90 10.71 2.12
C TYR A 12 -14.57 11.07 0.76
N THR A 13 -14.98 12.31 0.56
CA THR A 13 -15.74 12.70 -0.64
C THR A 13 -14.89 13.09 -1.85
N LYS A 14 -13.56 13.10 -1.75
CA LYS A 14 -12.69 13.71 -2.79
C LYS A 14 -11.99 12.74 -3.72
N MET A 15 -12.12 11.42 -3.57
CA MET A 15 -11.30 10.44 -4.29
C MET A 15 -12.04 9.37 -5.08
N GLU A 16 -13.36 9.49 -5.30
CA GLU A 16 -14.12 8.44 -6.02
C GLU A 16 -13.78 8.31 -7.52
N ASP A 17 -13.02 9.23 -8.13
CA ASP A 17 -12.85 9.28 -9.59
C ASP A 17 -11.40 9.20 -10.12
N LYS A 18 -10.37 9.07 -9.27
CA LYS A 18 -9.00 8.99 -9.81
C LYS A 18 -8.59 7.57 -10.12
N LYS A 19 -8.60 7.20 -11.40
CA LYS A 19 -7.95 5.96 -11.85
C LYS A 19 -6.46 5.99 -11.52
N MET A 20 -6.00 4.97 -10.79
CA MET A 20 -4.59 4.76 -10.43
C MET A 20 -4.04 3.52 -11.13
N LYS A 21 -2.72 3.47 -11.25
CA LYS A 21 -1.96 2.31 -11.68
C LYS A 21 -1.39 1.59 -10.46
N ILE A 22 -1.93 0.42 -10.15
CA ILE A 22 -1.62 -0.33 -8.93
C ILE A 22 -0.72 -1.53 -9.25
N ALA A 23 0.47 -1.54 -8.67
CA ALA A 23 1.38 -2.68 -8.74
C ALA A 23 0.91 -3.77 -7.75
N ILE A 24 0.73 -5.01 -8.21
CA ILE A 24 0.43 -6.16 -7.35
C ILE A 24 1.47 -7.25 -7.55
N GLY A 25 2.01 -7.78 -6.45
CA GLY A 25 2.98 -8.88 -6.48
C GLY A 25 2.89 -9.75 -5.23
N CYS A 26 3.24 -11.02 -5.35
CA CYS A 26 3.27 -11.93 -4.22
C CYS A 26 4.37 -13.01 -4.37
N ASP A 27 4.59 -13.77 -3.30
CA ASP A 27 5.32 -15.03 -3.37
C ASP A 27 4.39 -16.20 -3.75
N PRO A 28 4.92 -17.40 -4.04
CA PRO A 28 4.10 -18.56 -4.41
C PRO A 28 3.02 -18.94 -3.38
N ASN A 29 3.23 -18.66 -2.09
CA ASN A 29 2.26 -19.00 -1.03
C ASN A 29 1.00 -18.14 -1.08
N ALA A 30 1.03 -17.01 -1.77
CA ALA A 30 -0.08 -16.07 -1.85
C ALA A 30 -0.68 -15.94 -3.27
N THR A 31 -0.34 -16.85 -4.19
CA THR A 31 -0.79 -16.79 -5.59
C THR A 31 -2.31 -16.77 -5.72
N GLU A 32 -3.01 -17.66 -5.02
CA GLU A 32 -4.49 -17.71 -5.06
C GLU A 32 -5.11 -16.44 -4.44
N TYR A 33 -4.47 -15.91 -3.41
CA TYR A 33 -4.89 -14.68 -2.76
C TYR A 33 -4.78 -13.47 -3.72
N LYS A 34 -3.65 -13.36 -4.44
CA LYS A 34 -3.44 -12.34 -5.47
C LYS A 34 -4.46 -12.45 -6.61
N LYS A 35 -4.78 -13.66 -7.07
CA LYS A 35 -5.79 -13.92 -8.13
C LYS A 35 -7.17 -13.37 -7.77
N ILE A 36 -7.52 -13.31 -6.49
CA ILE A 36 -8.79 -12.76 -6.03
C ILE A 36 -8.71 -11.24 -5.90
N LEU A 37 -7.59 -10.70 -5.40
CA LEU A 37 -7.44 -9.26 -5.20
C LEU A 37 -7.24 -8.49 -6.51
N THR A 38 -6.59 -9.07 -7.52
CA THR A 38 -6.37 -8.41 -8.81
C THR A 38 -7.67 -7.94 -9.46
N PRO A 39 -8.66 -8.82 -9.77
CA PRO A 39 -9.93 -8.36 -10.35
C PRO A 39 -10.71 -7.43 -9.42
N PHE A 40 -10.60 -7.59 -8.10
CA PHE A 40 -11.24 -6.68 -7.15
C PHE A 40 -10.71 -5.23 -7.29
N VAL A 41 -9.40 -5.06 -7.47
CA VAL A 41 -8.79 -3.73 -7.70
C VAL A 41 -9.20 -3.16 -9.05
N GLU A 42 -9.31 -4.00 -10.08
CA GLU A 42 -9.80 -3.61 -11.42
C GLU A 42 -11.27 -3.17 -11.38
N GLU A 43 -12.12 -3.89 -10.64
CA GLU A 43 -13.53 -3.53 -10.40
C GLU A 43 -13.70 -2.19 -9.67
N MET A 44 -12.70 -1.78 -8.87
CA MET A 44 -12.63 -0.45 -8.26
C MET A 44 -12.26 0.66 -9.27
N GLY A 45 -12.03 0.33 -10.54
CA GLY A 45 -11.71 1.28 -11.61
C GLY A 45 -10.20 1.55 -11.80
N HIS A 46 -9.34 0.82 -11.14
CA HIS A 46 -7.89 0.99 -11.26
C HIS A 46 -7.28 0.10 -12.34
N GLU A 47 -6.09 0.45 -12.82
CA GLU A 47 -5.26 -0.38 -13.67
C GLU A 47 -4.33 -1.23 -12.81
N VAL A 48 -4.23 -2.53 -13.06
CA VAL A 48 -3.31 -3.42 -12.32
C VAL A 48 -2.10 -3.77 -13.17
N VAL A 49 -0.91 -3.66 -12.56
CA VAL A 49 0.37 -4.16 -13.11
C VAL A 49 0.82 -5.33 -12.26
N ASP A 50 0.88 -6.51 -12.86
CA ASP A 50 1.25 -7.75 -12.18
C ASP A 50 2.78 -7.93 -12.15
N PHE A 51 3.35 -8.01 -10.95
CA PHE A 51 4.78 -8.24 -10.69
C PHE A 51 5.13 -9.71 -10.45
N GLY A 52 4.17 -10.62 -10.68
CA GLY A 52 4.39 -12.06 -10.60
C GLY A 52 4.04 -12.69 -9.25
N SER A 53 4.17 -14.02 -9.22
CA SER A 53 3.82 -14.85 -8.06
C SER A 53 4.64 -16.14 -7.97
N ASP A 54 5.60 -16.37 -8.84
CA ASP A 54 6.33 -17.64 -9.03
C ASP A 54 7.76 -17.61 -8.47
N ASP A 55 8.28 -16.44 -8.10
CA ASP A 55 9.60 -16.32 -7.49
C ASP A 55 9.55 -16.76 -6.02
N PRO A 56 10.27 -17.86 -5.63
CA PRO A 56 10.27 -18.34 -4.25
C PRO A 56 10.99 -17.39 -3.30
N ILE A 57 11.79 -16.47 -3.82
CA ILE A 57 12.47 -15.43 -3.04
C ILE A 57 11.58 -14.19 -3.03
N TYR A 58 10.66 -14.10 -2.08
CA TYR A 58 9.70 -12.99 -1.97
C TYR A 58 10.34 -11.60 -2.07
N ALA A 59 11.59 -11.46 -1.62
CA ALA A 59 12.33 -10.20 -1.64
C ALA A 59 12.56 -9.70 -3.08
N ASN A 60 12.77 -10.59 -4.06
CA ASN A 60 12.97 -10.17 -5.45
C ASN A 60 11.71 -9.49 -6.02
N THR A 61 10.55 -10.10 -5.83
CA THR A 61 9.27 -9.51 -6.24
C THR A 61 8.99 -8.19 -5.50
N ALA A 62 9.25 -8.16 -4.19
CA ALA A 62 9.05 -6.96 -3.38
C ALA A 62 9.96 -5.80 -3.84
N ILE A 63 11.22 -6.06 -4.14
CA ILE A 63 12.19 -5.04 -4.61
C ILE A 63 11.77 -4.51 -6.00
N ARG A 64 11.43 -5.40 -6.96
CA ARG A 64 10.99 -4.97 -8.30
C ARG A 64 9.75 -4.08 -8.23
N LEU A 65 8.73 -4.50 -7.48
CA LEU A 65 7.51 -3.74 -7.30
C LEU A 65 7.78 -2.40 -6.61
N ALA A 66 8.55 -2.40 -5.53
CA ALA A 66 8.89 -1.20 -4.78
C ALA A 66 9.68 -0.20 -5.65
N THR A 67 10.60 -0.69 -6.50
CA THR A 67 11.35 0.15 -7.45
C THR A 67 10.42 0.83 -8.45
N SER A 68 9.46 0.11 -9.01
CA SER A 68 8.48 0.69 -9.95
C SER A 68 7.59 1.75 -9.29
N VAL A 69 7.15 1.52 -8.04
CA VAL A 69 6.36 2.50 -7.28
C VAL A 69 7.22 3.73 -6.92
N ALA A 70 8.45 3.52 -6.45
CA ALA A 70 9.36 4.61 -6.12
C ALA A 70 9.74 5.47 -7.34
N ALA A 71 9.83 4.87 -8.53
CA ALA A 71 10.07 5.55 -9.80
C ALA A 71 8.83 6.29 -10.35
N GLY A 72 7.65 6.09 -9.75
CA GLY A 72 6.39 6.69 -10.22
C GLY A 72 5.80 6.01 -11.47
N GLU A 73 6.28 4.81 -11.84
CA GLU A 73 5.71 4.00 -12.93
C GLU A 73 4.36 3.40 -12.52
N CYS A 74 4.19 3.13 -11.21
CA CYS A 74 2.92 2.78 -10.59
C CYS A 74 2.64 3.77 -9.45
N ASP A 75 1.37 4.13 -9.27
CA ASP A 75 0.96 5.10 -8.23
C ASP A 75 1.07 4.50 -6.82
N ARG A 76 0.72 3.22 -6.65
CA ARG A 76 0.74 2.49 -5.37
C ARG A 76 1.04 1.02 -5.57
N GLY A 77 1.42 0.35 -4.49
CA GLY A 77 1.74 -1.08 -4.48
C GLY A 77 0.96 -1.89 -3.44
N ILE A 78 0.71 -3.16 -3.78
CA ILE A 78 0.16 -4.18 -2.88
C ILE A 78 1.08 -5.40 -2.97
N LEU A 79 1.73 -5.75 -1.88
CA LEU A 79 2.61 -6.92 -1.77
C LEU A 79 2.02 -7.96 -0.82
N ILE A 80 2.09 -9.21 -1.20
CA ILE A 80 1.49 -10.30 -0.43
C ILE A 80 2.50 -11.44 -0.26
N CYS A 81 2.64 -11.94 0.96
CA CYS A 81 3.33 -13.21 1.24
C CYS A 81 2.57 -13.96 2.33
N GLY A 82 3.15 -14.96 2.95
CA GLY A 82 2.50 -15.69 4.04
C GLY A 82 2.10 -14.80 5.21
N THR A 83 2.97 -13.90 5.65
CA THR A 83 2.75 -13.01 6.82
C THR A 83 2.69 -11.51 6.49
N GLY A 84 3.12 -11.11 5.30
CA GLY A 84 3.29 -9.70 4.90
C GLY A 84 4.56 -9.04 5.45
N ILE A 85 5.28 -9.68 6.38
CA ILE A 85 6.43 -9.09 7.08
C ILE A 85 7.64 -9.00 6.16
N GLY A 86 8.03 -10.12 5.54
CA GLY A 86 9.25 -10.18 4.72
C GLY A 86 9.19 -9.25 3.51
N VAL A 87 8.05 -9.21 2.81
CA VAL A 87 7.86 -8.30 1.67
C VAL A 87 7.83 -6.83 2.10
N SER A 88 7.34 -6.53 3.32
CA SER A 88 7.40 -5.18 3.90
C SER A 88 8.85 -4.75 4.15
N ILE A 89 9.65 -5.61 4.80
CA ILE A 89 11.07 -5.33 5.07
C ILE A 89 11.84 -5.12 3.76
N ALA A 90 11.63 -5.99 2.76
CA ALA A 90 12.33 -5.93 1.48
C ALA A 90 11.95 -4.65 0.70
N ALA A 91 10.67 -4.31 0.62
CA ALA A 91 10.21 -3.11 -0.07
C ALA A 91 10.78 -1.83 0.55
N ASN A 92 10.83 -1.75 1.89
CA ASN A 92 11.39 -0.60 2.61
C ASN A 92 12.93 -0.45 2.48
N LYS A 93 13.63 -1.37 1.79
CA LYS A 93 15.04 -1.19 1.42
C LYS A 93 15.22 -0.41 0.13
N VAL A 94 14.16 -0.17 -0.61
CA VAL A 94 14.20 0.62 -1.85
C VAL A 94 13.94 2.08 -1.50
N PRO A 95 14.88 3.00 -1.77
CA PRO A 95 14.67 4.42 -1.54
C PRO A 95 13.44 4.95 -2.27
N GLY A 96 12.59 5.72 -1.56
CA GLY A 96 11.32 6.21 -2.08
C GLY A 96 10.15 5.23 -1.96
N ALA A 97 10.38 4.00 -1.50
CA ALA A 97 9.32 3.05 -1.19
C ALA A 97 9.04 3.03 0.32
N TYR A 98 7.78 3.22 0.68
CA TYR A 98 7.29 3.25 2.06
C TYR A 98 6.19 2.21 2.20
N ALA A 99 6.57 1.00 2.66
CA ALA A 99 5.68 -0.15 2.75
C ALA A 99 5.16 -0.35 4.18
N ALA A 100 3.85 -0.36 4.34
CA ALA A 100 3.18 -0.57 5.60
C ALA A 100 2.50 -1.95 5.66
N LEU A 101 2.86 -2.78 6.64
CA LEU A 101 2.10 -3.99 6.96
C LEU A 101 0.78 -3.59 7.63
N VAL A 102 -0.35 -4.03 7.07
CA VAL A 102 -1.68 -3.67 7.57
C VAL A 102 -2.51 -4.93 7.85
N ASN A 103 -3.18 -4.94 9.01
CA ASN A 103 -4.00 -6.05 9.49
C ASN A 103 -5.42 -5.61 9.93
N ASN A 104 -5.71 -4.33 9.89
CA ASN A 104 -7.04 -3.78 10.18
C ASN A 104 -7.31 -2.51 9.39
N VAL A 105 -8.58 -2.14 9.30
CA VAL A 105 -9.07 -1.01 8.51
C VAL A 105 -8.42 0.31 8.93
N TYR A 106 -8.25 0.54 10.22
CA TYR A 106 -7.64 1.78 10.71
C TYR A 106 -6.17 1.91 10.26
N GLN A 107 -5.39 0.81 10.34
CA GLN A 107 -4.02 0.81 9.81
C GLN A 107 -3.99 1.07 8.30
N ALA A 108 -4.89 0.46 7.53
CA ALA A 108 -4.95 0.64 6.08
C ALA A 108 -5.22 2.11 5.70
N GLN A 109 -6.16 2.77 6.36
CA GLN A 109 -6.40 4.20 6.18
C GLN A 109 -5.19 5.05 6.60
N ARG A 110 -4.63 4.76 7.78
CA ARG A 110 -3.52 5.56 8.35
C ARG A 110 -2.21 5.34 7.62
N ALA A 111 -2.03 4.23 6.90
CA ALA A 111 -0.89 4.02 6.00
C ALA A 111 -0.76 5.20 5.03
N GLN A 112 -1.86 5.62 4.42
CA GLN A 112 -1.89 6.82 3.57
C GLN A 112 -2.03 8.10 4.39
N LEU A 113 -3.12 8.27 5.14
CA LEU A 113 -3.50 9.54 5.76
C LEU A 113 -2.46 10.11 6.73
N SER A 114 -1.63 9.26 7.36
CA SER A 114 -0.66 9.71 8.36
C SER A 114 0.79 9.47 7.99
N ASN A 115 1.05 8.53 7.09
CA ASN A 115 2.41 8.06 6.81
C ASN A 115 2.80 8.19 5.35
N ASN A 116 1.87 8.56 4.47
CA ASN A 116 2.09 8.62 3.02
C ASN A 116 2.73 7.34 2.46
N ALA A 117 2.33 6.18 3.01
CA ALA A 117 2.84 4.89 2.56
C ALA A 117 2.33 4.60 1.16
N ASN A 118 3.24 4.44 0.21
CA ASN A 118 2.90 4.16 -1.18
C ASN A 118 2.75 2.66 -1.49
N ILE A 119 3.03 1.79 -0.51
CA ILE A 119 2.84 0.35 -0.60
C ILE A 119 2.16 -0.15 0.67
N ILE A 120 1.20 -1.08 0.56
CA ILE A 120 0.76 -1.90 1.69
C ILE A 120 1.19 -3.34 1.51
N THR A 121 1.39 -4.03 2.62
CA THR A 121 1.72 -5.46 2.61
C THR A 121 0.71 -6.26 3.42
N LEU A 122 0.36 -7.44 2.94
CA LEU A 122 -0.66 -8.33 3.49
C LEU A 122 -0.10 -9.74 3.70
N GLY A 123 -0.56 -10.40 4.75
CA GLY A 123 -0.26 -11.80 5.03
C GLY A 123 -1.41 -12.72 4.65
N ALA A 124 -1.27 -13.54 3.61
CA ALA A 124 -2.31 -14.47 3.16
C ALA A 124 -2.67 -15.54 4.19
N GLN A 125 -1.75 -15.85 5.11
CA GLN A 125 -1.97 -16.80 6.24
C GLN A 125 -2.48 -16.11 7.51
N VAL A 126 -2.57 -14.77 7.51
CA VAL A 126 -2.94 -13.97 8.69
C VAL A 126 -4.28 -13.28 8.47
N THR A 127 -4.51 -12.75 7.27
CA THR A 127 -5.66 -11.92 6.94
C THR A 127 -6.60 -12.69 6.01
N GLY A 128 -7.84 -12.93 6.43
CA GLY A 128 -8.86 -13.54 5.56
C GLY A 128 -9.16 -12.65 4.34
N ILE A 129 -9.54 -13.25 3.21
CA ILE A 129 -9.65 -12.56 1.93
C ILE A 129 -10.68 -11.42 1.95
N GLU A 130 -11.79 -11.56 2.66
CA GLU A 130 -12.80 -10.50 2.75
C GLU A 130 -12.28 -9.29 3.55
N LEU A 131 -11.52 -9.54 4.62
CA LEU A 131 -10.84 -8.44 5.32
C LEU A 131 -9.79 -7.78 4.42
N ALA A 132 -9.04 -8.55 3.64
CA ALA A 132 -8.04 -7.99 2.71
C ALA A 132 -8.68 -7.07 1.67
N LYS A 133 -9.82 -7.44 1.10
CA LYS A 133 -10.59 -6.56 0.20
C LYS A 133 -10.97 -5.24 0.89
N CYS A 134 -11.42 -5.31 2.16
CA CYS A 134 -11.68 -4.11 2.95
C CYS A 134 -10.41 -3.25 3.13
N LEU A 135 -9.27 -3.87 3.49
CA LEU A 135 -8.01 -3.15 3.70
C LEU A 135 -7.52 -2.47 2.42
N VAL A 136 -7.58 -3.18 1.29
CA VAL A 136 -7.20 -2.65 -0.03
C VAL A 136 -8.11 -1.47 -0.40
N LYS A 137 -9.44 -1.63 -0.26
CA LYS A 137 -10.40 -0.58 -0.53
C LYS A 137 -10.11 0.67 0.30
N GLU A 138 -9.96 0.54 1.60
CA GLU A 138 -9.71 1.66 2.50
C GLU A 138 -8.39 2.37 2.19
N TYR A 139 -7.33 1.61 1.89
CA TYR A 139 -6.03 2.16 1.50
C TYR A 139 -6.09 2.93 0.18
N LEU A 140 -6.79 2.40 -0.83
CA LEU A 140 -6.88 3.02 -2.15
C LEU A 140 -7.86 4.21 -2.19
N SER A 141 -8.80 4.29 -1.24
CA SER A 141 -9.82 5.36 -1.20
C SER A 141 -9.35 6.65 -0.54
N VAL A 142 -8.15 6.70 0.05
CA VAL A 142 -7.65 7.87 0.77
C VAL A 142 -6.32 8.36 0.22
N THR A 143 -6.00 9.63 0.44
CA THR A 143 -4.73 10.24 0.01
C THR A 143 -4.13 11.07 1.13
N PHE A 144 -2.80 11.08 1.20
CA PHE A 144 -2.05 11.92 2.14
C PHE A 144 -2.27 13.40 1.82
N ASP A 145 -2.56 14.16 2.86
CA ASP A 145 -2.65 15.62 2.78
C ASP A 145 -1.30 16.23 3.21
N PRO A 146 -0.59 16.92 2.30
CA PRO A 146 0.68 17.57 2.63
C PRO A 146 0.55 18.72 3.63
N GLU A 147 -0.66 19.26 3.84
CA GLU A 147 -0.95 20.28 4.86
C GLU A 147 -1.30 19.65 6.22
N SER A 148 -1.34 18.33 6.33
CA SER A 148 -1.69 17.65 7.56
C SER A 148 -0.61 17.79 8.64
N ARG A 149 -1.03 17.68 9.91
CA ARG A 149 -0.13 17.61 11.08
C ARG A 149 0.90 16.46 11.02
N SER A 150 0.73 15.52 10.08
CA SER A 150 1.65 14.39 9.90
C SER A 150 2.81 14.72 8.97
N MET A 151 2.72 15.80 8.17
CA MET A 151 3.75 16.17 7.20
C MET A 151 5.17 16.27 7.80
N PRO A 152 5.41 16.93 8.95
CA PRO A 152 6.75 17.02 9.51
C PRO A 152 7.37 15.66 9.87
N LYS A 153 6.53 14.67 10.21
CA LYS A 153 6.97 13.31 10.56
C LYS A 153 7.36 12.54 9.30
N VAL A 154 6.55 12.64 8.24
CA VAL A 154 6.84 12.04 6.93
C VAL A 154 8.08 12.67 6.31
N ALA A 155 8.20 14.00 6.37
CA ALA A 155 9.38 14.72 5.89
C ALA A 155 10.67 14.22 6.57
N ARG A 156 10.66 14.00 7.89
CA ARG A 156 11.84 13.50 8.61
C ARG A 156 12.29 12.11 8.12
N ILE A 157 11.35 11.22 7.75
CA ILE A 157 11.68 9.91 7.18
C ILE A 157 12.39 10.09 5.83
N THR A 158 11.83 10.93 4.96
CA THR A 158 12.38 11.20 3.63
C THR A 158 13.75 11.92 3.69
N GLU A 159 13.92 12.81 4.66
CA GLU A 159 15.22 13.48 4.90
C GLU A 159 16.28 12.48 5.33
N TYR A 160 15.96 11.61 6.28
CA TYR A 160 16.89 10.58 6.76
C TYR A 160 17.32 9.63 5.64
N GLU A 161 16.40 9.23 4.76
CA GLU A 161 16.71 8.43 3.60
C GLU A 161 17.72 9.12 2.66
N LYS A 162 17.54 10.43 2.40
CA LYS A 162 18.44 11.23 1.56
C LYS A 162 19.83 11.45 2.18
N GLU A 163 19.96 11.30 3.50
CA GLU A 163 21.27 11.36 4.18
C GLU A 163 22.19 10.20 3.77
N GLY A 164 21.71 9.19 3.04
CA GLY A 164 22.51 8.13 2.42
C GLY A 164 23.13 7.15 3.41
N LYS A 165 22.46 6.89 4.53
CA LYS A 165 22.95 6.01 5.59
C LYS A 165 22.24 4.67 5.60
#